data_9159cc375de0466d3afbd1499a6de99b
#
_entry.id   9159cc375de0466d3afbd1499a6de99b
#
_cell.length_a   1.000
_cell.length_b   1.000
_cell.length_c   1.000
_cell.angle_alpha   90.00
_cell.angle_beta   90.00
_cell.angle_gamma   90.00
#
_symmetry.space_group_name_H-M   'P 1'
#
loop_
_entity.id
_entity.type
_entity.pdbx_description
1 polymer ?
#
loop_
_entity_poly.entity_id
_entity_poly.type
_entity_poly.pdbx_seq_one_letter_code
_entity_poly.pdbx_strand_id
1 'polypeptide(L)'
;MVNSRNKGAAFERHICKLLNNLLEAHGHEGQVKRNLEQYQTKGQADLYFKNFAIECKRYKARNDNWPISKWWDQTLEAAGDEYIPILIYKYDRKPIQAVMPLNLLNKDFVMDPQRICVTTLRHFLQIAEAKLVQNNFLWRL
;
A
#
# COMPACT_ATOMS: atom_id res chain seq x y z
N MET A 1 -12.73 19.84 14.98
CA MET A 1 -12.48 18.40 14.99
C MET A 1 -12.49 17.87 13.56
N VAL A 2 -11.44 17.19 13.18
CA VAL A 2 -11.35 16.59 11.85
C VAL A 2 -12.17 15.31 11.83
N ASN A 3 -13.12 15.19 10.90
CA ASN A 3 -13.89 13.96 10.81
C ASN A 3 -13.07 12.85 10.16
N SER A 4 -13.48 11.58 10.36
CA SER A 4 -12.72 10.42 9.90
C SER A 4 -12.56 10.37 8.37
N ARG A 5 -13.53 10.88 7.63
CA ARG A 5 -13.48 10.94 6.16
C ARG A 5 -12.37 11.85 5.67
N ASN A 6 -12.24 13.06 6.27
CA ASN A 6 -11.17 14.00 5.92
C ASN A 6 -9.81 13.47 6.32
N LYS A 7 -9.72 12.78 7.44
CA LYS A 7 -8.51 12.13 7.92
C LYS A 7 -8.03 11.07 6.91
N GLY A 8 -8.96 10.25 6.41
CA GLY A 8 -8.65 9.23 5.43
C GLY A 8 -8.15 9.83 4.12
N ALA A 9 -8.84 10.85 3.63
CA ALA A 9 -8.44 11.52 2.39
C ALA A 9 -7.07 12.17 2.51
N ALA A 10 -6.80 12.82 3.65
CA ALA A 10 -5.49 13.44 3.89
C ALA A 10 -4.38 12.40 3.93
N PHE A 11 -4.65 11.24 4.54
CA PHE A 11 -3.69 10.15 4.61
C PHE A 11 -3.37 9.61 3.21
N GLU A 12 -4.39 9.36 2.39
CA GLU A 12 -4.20 8.90 1.01
C GLU A 12 -3.37 9.89 0.21
N ARG A 13 -3.64 11.20 0.33
CA ARG A 13 -2.85 12.23 -0.35
C ARG A 13 -1.40 12.24 0.10
N HIS A 14 -1.16 12.00 1.39
CA HIS A 14 0.20 11.92 1.92
C HIS A 14 0.97 10.76 1.29
N ILE A 15 0.34 9.60 1.20
CA ILE A 15 0.98 8.43 0.58
C ILE A 15 1.23 8.68 -0.92
N CYS A 16 0.25 9.28 -1.62
CA CYS A 16 0.43 9.67 -3.02
C CYS A 16 1.66 10.55 -3.20
N LYS A 17 1.82 11.54 -2.31
CA LYS A 17 2.95 12.47 -2.38
C LYS A 17 4.28 11.73 -2.25
N LEU A 18 4.39 10.82 -1.30
CA LEU A 18 5.61 10.05 -1.08
C LEU A 18 5.95 9.20 -2.30
N LEU A 19 4.96 8.55 -2.89
CA LEU A 19 5.17 7.74 -4.09
C LEU A 19 5.52 8.60 -5.30
N ASN A 20 4.89 9.75 -5.45
CA ASN A 20 5.22 10.68 -6.52
C ASN A 20 6.63 11.26 -6.38
N ASN A 21 7.10 11.46 -5.16
CA ASN A 21 8.49 11.87 -4.92
C ASN A 21 9.46 10.80 -5.42
N LEU A 22 9.16 9.51 -5.24
CA LEU A 22 9.97 8.44 -5.78
C LEU A 22 9.98 8.45 -7.31
N LEU A 23 8.82 8.60 -7.93
CA LEU A 23 8.72 8.66 -9.39
C LEU A 23 9.56 9.82 -9.94
N GLU A 24 9.43 10.99 -9.34
CA GLU A 24 10.18 12.17 -9.78
C GLU A 24 11.68 11.98 -9.60
N ALA A 25 12.11 11.42 -8.47
CA ALA A 25 13.53 11.20 -8.18
C ALA A 25 14.18 10.25 -9.19
N HIS A 26 13.42 9.35 -9.79
CA HIS A 26 13.92 8.38 -10.77
C HIS A 26 13.56 8.76 -12.20
N GLY A 27 13.10 9.99 -12.43
CA GLY A 27 12.82 10.48 -13.77
C GLY A 27 11.65 9.82 -14.47
N HIS A 28 10.75 9.20 -13.71
CA HIS A 28 9.55 8.58 -14.27
C HIS A 28 8.47 9.63 -14.51
N GLU A 29 7.88 9.57 -15.69
CA GLU A 29 6.70 10.36 -16.01
C GLU A 29 5.48 9.65 -15.44
N GLY A 30 4.53 10.16 -15.03
CA GLY A 30 3.38 9.52 -14.43
C GLY A 30 3.19 10.00 -13.02
N GLN A 31 2.02 9.78 -12.51
CA GLN A 31 1.60 10.30 -11.24
C GLN A 31 0.64 9.35 -10.55
N VAL A 32 0.89 9.11 -9.27
CA VAL A 32 -0.04 8.37 -8.42
C VAL A 32 -1.11 9.35 -7.96
N LYS A 33 -2.36 8.94 -8.10
CA LYS A 33 -3.52 9.73 -7.67
C LYS A 33 -4.44 8.86 -6.84
N ARG A 34 -5.21 9.50 -5.98
CA ARG A 34 -6.27 8.80 -5.26
C ARG A 34 -7.28 8.25 -6.26
N ASN A 35 -7.67 7.00 -6.07
CA ASN A 35 -8.67 6.37 -6.92
C ASN A 35 -10.07 6.71 -6.39
N LEU A 36 -10.67 7.76 -6.90
CA LEU A 36 -12.00 8.20 -6.46
C LEU A 36 -13.10 7.31 -7.01
N GLU A 37 -12.82 6.51 -8.03
CA GLU A 37 -13.80 5.60 -8.63
C GLU A 37 -14.14 4.42 -7.71
N GLN A 38 -13.32 4.14 -6.70
CA GLN A 38 -13.60 3.08 -5.73
C GLN A 38 -14.94 3.24 -5.04
N TYR A 39 -15.46 4.47 -4.96
CA TYR A 39 -16.78 4.75 -4.36
C TYR A 39 -17.92 4.30 -5.27
N GLN A 40 -17.65 4.10 -6.55
CA GLN A 40 -18.64 3.70 -7.54
C GLN A 40 -18.50 2.24 -7.94
N THR A 41 -17.27 1.71 -7.87
CA THR A 41 -16.94 0.36 -8.30
C THR A 41 -16.32 -0.40 -7.14
N LYS A 42 -16.99 -1.45 -6.68
CA LYS A 42 -16.47 -2.30 -5.60
C LYS A 42 -15.21 -3.03 -6.05
N GLY A 43 -14.34 -3.32 -5.10
CA GLY A 43 -13.15 -4.14 -5.36
C GLY A 43 -11.98 -3.39 -5.96
N GLN A 44 -11.99 -2.05 -5.90
CA GLN A 44 -10.84 -1.26 -6.35
C GLN A 44 -10.06 -0.73 -5.14
N ALA A 45 -8.75 -0.61 -5.32
CA ALA A 45 -7.85 -0.08 -4.28
C ALA A 45 -7.90 1.44 -4.23
N ASP A 46 -7.46 2.00 -3.10
CA ASP A 46 -7.35 3.44 -2.91
C ASP A 46 -6.32 4.08 -3.83
N LEU A 47 -5.20 3.37 -4.06
CA LEU A 47 -4.09 3.83 -4.88
C LEU A 47 -3.52 2.66 -5.67
N TYR A 48 -2.91 2.99 -6.83
CA TYR A 48 -2.14 2.03 -7.60
C TYR A 48 -0.75 2.60 -7.86
N PHE A 49 0.28 1.77 -7.64
CA PHE A 49 1.66 2.14 -7.93
C PHE A 49 2.32 0.93 -8.58
N LYS A 50 2.67 1.04 -9.88
CA LYS A 50 3.15 -0.11 -10.66
C LYS A 50 2.16 -1.26 -10.53
N ASN A 51 2.61 -2.44 -10.16
CA ASN A 51 1.72 -3.58 -9.97
C ASN A 51 1.23 -3.75 -8.53
N PHE A 52 1.36 -2.72 -7.72
CA PHE A 52 0.82 -2.71 -6.35
C PHE A 52 -0.59 -2.10 -6.34
N ALA A 53 -1.51 -2.76 -5.66
CA ALA A 53 -2.81 -2.21 -5.29
C ALA A 53 -2.74 -1.88 -3.79
N ILE A 54 -2.88 -0.61 -3.46
CA ILE A 54 -2.61 -0.11 -2.10
C ILE A 54 -3.91 0.35 -1.45
N GLU A 55 -4.22 -0.26 -0.31
CA GLU A 55 -5.29 0.20 0.59
C GLU A 55 -4.68 1.06 1.68
N CYS A 56 -5.34 2.16 2.01
CA CYS A 56 -4.90 3.08 3.06
C CYS A 56 -5.95 3.13 4.16
N LYS A 57 -5.53 2.94 5.41
CA LYS A 57 -6.42 2.98 6.57
C LYS A 57 -5.86 3.93 7.61
N ARG A 58 -6.64 4.94 7.96
CA ARG A 58 -6.30 5.90 9.01
C ARG A 58 -7.35 5.77 10.11
N TYR A 59 -6.92 5.38 11.31
CA TYR A 59 -7.84 5.00 12.37
C TYR A 59 -7.48 5.69 13.69
N LYS A 60 -8.43 5.67 14.61
CA LYS A 60 -8.27 6.27 15.94
C LYS A 60 -7.21 5.53 16.76
N ALA A 61 -6.84 6.08 17.90
CA ALA A 61 -5.82 5.50 18.77
C ALA A 61 -6.13 4.07 19.20
N ARG A 62 -5.09 3.24 19.26
CA ARG A 62 -5.15 1.87 19.77
C ARG A 62 -3.97 1.62 20.69
N ASN A 63 -4.12 0.62 21.57
CA ASN A 63 -3.04 0.23 22.49
C ASN A 63 -1.90 -0.48 21.77
N ASP A 64 -2.20 -1.19 20.68
CA ASP A 64 -1.19 -1.88 19.88
C ASP A 64 -1.07 -1.20 18.50
N ASN A 65 -0.11 -1.69 17.70
CA ASN A 65 0.11 -1.20 16.34
C ASN A 65 -0.12 -2.29 15.29
N TRP A 66 -0.91 -3.32 15.63
CA TRP A 66 -1.21 -4.42 14.71
C TRP A 66 -2.38 -4.04 13.81
N PRO A 67 -2.39 -4.47 12.55
CA PRO A 67 -3.49 -4.14 11.64
C PRO A 67 -4.77 -4.88 12.03
N ILE A 68 -5.91 -4.26 11.75
CA ILE A 68 -7.21 -4.92 11.92
C ILE A 68 -7.36 -5.96 10.81
N SER A 69 -7.71 -7.19 11.17
CA SER A 69 -7.68 -8.32 10.24
C SER A 69 -8.55 -8.13 9.00
N LYS A 70 -9.72 -7.52 9.13
CA LYS A 70 -10.61 -7.29 7.99
C LYS A 70 -10.00 -6.33 6.96
N TRP A 71 -9.06 -5.49 7.36
CA TRP A 71 -8.38 -4.58 6.43
C TRP A 71 -7.56 -5.36 5.41
N TRP A 72 -6.90 -6.42 5.87
CA TRP A 72 -6.12 -7.24 4.95
C TRP A 72 -7.03 -8.00 3.97
N ASP A 73 -8.17 -8.49 4.44
CA ASP A 73 -9.14 -9.13 3.56
C ASP A 73 -9.64 -8.16 2.49
N GLN A 74 -9.92 -6.92 2.85
CA GLN A 74 -10.30 -5.88 1.90
C GLN A 74 -9.19 -5.59 0.89
N THR A 75 -7.94 -5.59 1.35
CA THR A 75 -6.77 -5.35 0.51
C THR A 75 -6.61 -6.47 -0.52
N LEU A 76 -6.77 -7.73 -0.10
CA LEU A 76 -6.71 -8.88 -0.99
C LEU A 76 -7.80 -8.81 -2.05
N GLU A 77 -9.02 -8.46 -1.64
CA GLU A 77 -10.14 -8.32 -2.58
C GLU A 77 -9.86 -7.24 -3.62
N ALA A 78 -9.36 -6.09 -3.18
CA ALA A 78 -9.06 -4.97 -4.07
C ALA A 78 -7.95 -5.29 -5.07
N ALA A 79 -6.95 -6.06 -4.65
CA ALA A 79 -5.83 -6.43 -5.52
C ALA A 79 -6.24 -7.47 -6.56
N GLY A 80 -7.13 -8.39 -6.20
CA GLY A 80 -7.50 -9.50 -7.07
C GLY A 80 -6.28 -10.32 -7.46
N ASP A 81 -6.32 -10.88 -8.67
CA ASP A 81 -5.22 -11.70 -9.19
C ASP A 81 -4.20 -10.88 -9.99
N GLU A 82 -4.51 -9.62 -10.28
CA GLU A 82 -3.68 -8.80 -11.17
C GLU A 82 -2.61 -8.00 -10.43
N TYR A 83 -2.85 -7.67 -9.17
CA TYR A 83 -2.01 -6.76 -8.42
C TYR A 83 -1.46 -7.41 -7.17
N ILE A 84 -0.33 -6.88 -6.69
CA ILE A 84 0.23 -7.26 -5.40
C ILE A 84 -0.46 -6.43 -4.33
N PRO A 85 -1.12 -7.06 -3.33
CA PRO A 85 -1.82 -6.32 -2.28
C PRO A 85 -0.86 -5.68 -1.30
N ILE A 86 -1.09 -4.41 -1.01
CA ILE A 86 -0.33 -3.65 0.00
C ILE A 86 -1.34 -2.90 0.85
N LEU A 87 -1.22 -3.01 2.17
CA LEU A 87 -2.01 -2.25 3.12
C LEU A 87 -1.09 -1.28 3.84
N ILE A 88 -1.44 0.02 3.80
CA ILE A 88 -0.71 1.05 4.55
C ILE A 88 -1.69 1.64 5.55
N TYR A 89 -1.30 1.63 6.82
CA TYR A 89 -2.22 2.07 7.86
C TYR A 89 -1.51 2.87 8.95
N LYS A 90 -2.29 3.69 9.65
CA LYS A 90 -1.82 4.50 10.75
C LYS A 90 -2.90 4.67 11.80
N TYR A 91 -2.55 4.40 13.05
CA TYR A 91 -3.35 4.78 14.22
C TYR A 91 -2.86 6.13 14.74
N ASP A 92 -3.74 6.83 15.46
CA ASP A 92 -3.35 8.11 16.09
C ASP A 92 -2.12 7.91 16.97
N ARG A 93 -1.14 8.79 16.84
CA ARG A 93 0.11 8.82 17.59
C ARG A 93 0.99 7.58 17.40
N LYS A 94 0.74 6.78 16.38
CA LYS A 94 1.56 5.63 16.02
C LYS A 94 2.22 5.86 14.67
N PRO A 95 3.35 5.20 14.41
CA PRO A 95 3.99 5.30 13.10
C PRO A 95 3.15 4.64 12.01
N ILE A 96 3.38 5.06 10.79
CA ILE A 96 2.74 4.44 9.63
C ILE A 96 3.38 3.07 9.39
N GLN A 97 2.55 2.04 9.24
CA GLN A 97 2.97 0.68 8.99
C GLN A 97 2.49 0.21 7.62
N ALA A 98 3.14 -0.82 7.10
CA ALA A 98 2.78 -1.44 5.84
C ALA A 98 2.66 -2.95 6.02
N VAL A 99 1.67 -3.53 5.37
CA VAL A 99 1.45 -4.99 5.33
C VAL A 99 1.61 -5.43 3.89
N MET A 100 2.34 -6.51 3.69
CA MET A 100 2.59 -7.05 2.35
C MET A 100 2.68 -8.57 2.40
N PRO A 101 2.48 -9.25 1.28
CA PRO A 101 2.68 -10.71 1.23
C PRO A 101 4.12 -11.05 1.57
N LEU A 102 4.31 -12.10 2.36
CA LEU A 102 5.64 -12.53 2.77
C LEU A 102 6.51 -12.93 1.56
N ASN A 103 5.92 -13.53 0.54
CA ASN A 103 6.65 -13.94 -0.66
C ASN A 103 7.14 -12.75 -1.52
N LEU A 104 6.66 -11.54 -1.24
CA LEU A 104 7.21 -10.34 -1.89
C LEU A 104 8.64 -10.07 -1.47
N LEU A 105 9.00 -10.42 -0.22
CA LEU A 105 10.34 -10.21 0.32
C LEU A 105 11.31 -11.29 -0.14
N ASN A 106 10.82 -12.51 -0.36
CA ASN A 106 11.64 -13.62 -0.79
C ASN A 106 10.77 -14.59 -1.58
N LYS A 107 11.09 -14.74 -2.86
CA LYS A 107 10.32 -15.60 -3.77
C LYS A 107 10.35 -17.08 -3.39
N ASP A 108 11.27 -17.47 -2.50
CA ASP A 108 11.34 -18.86 -2.00
C ASP A 108 10.23 -19.16 -1.00
N PHE A 109 9.60 -18.15 -0.44
CA PHE A 109 8.41 -18.34 0.39
C PHE A 109 7.22 -18.76 -0.48
N VAL A 110 6.43 -19.68 0.05
CA VAL A 110 5.21 -20.13 -0.62
C VAL A 110 4.27 -18.93 -0.82
N MET A 111 3.67 -18.86 -2.00
CA MET A 111 2.65 -17.86 -2.28
C MET A 111 1.38 -18.21 -1.52
N ASP A 112 1.16 -17.54 -0.39
CA ASP A 112 -0.01 -17.70 0.45
C ASP A 112 -0.47 -16.30 0.88
N PRO A 113 -1.66 -15.85 0.42
CA PRO A 113 -2.13 -14.49 0.73
C PRO A 113 -2.29 -14.22 2.22
N GLN A 114 -2.40 -15.27 3.04
CA GLN A 114 -2.55 -15.12 4.49
C GLN A 114 -1.20 -15.04 5.21
N ARG A 115 -0.10 -15.29 4.51
CA ARG A 115 1.25 -15.14 5.07
C ARG A 115 1.75 -13.74 4.76
N ILE A 116 1.77 -12.91 5.79
CA ILE A 116 2.04 -11.48 5.64
C ILE A 116 3.27 -11.07 6.44
N CYS A 117 3.84 -9.94 6.01
CA CYS A 117 4.86 -9.21 6.74
C CYS A 117 4.27 -7.86 7.14
N VAL A 118 4.37 -7.50 8.41
CA VAL A 118 4.01 -6.17 8.90
C VAL A 118 5.30 -5.42 9.20
N THR A 119 5.50 -4.28 8.55
CA THR A 119 6.73 -3.52 8.68
C THR A 119 6.43 -2.02 8.60
N THR A 120 7.47 -1.19 8.52
CA THR A 120 7.31 0.26 8.48
C THR A 120 7.03 0.73 7.05
N LEU A 121 6.42 1.92 6.94
CA LEU A 121 6.28 2.58 5.65
C LEU A 121 7.63 2.77 4.97
N ARG A 122 8.67 3.07 5.74
CA ARG A 122 10.01 3.26 5.21
C ARG A 122 10.49 2.02 4.43
N HIS A 123 10.28 0.83 4.99
CA HIS A 123 10.66 -0.40 4.31
C HIS A 123 9.85 -0.63 3.04
N PHE A 124 8.55 -0.33 3.08
CA PHE A 124 7.74 -0.43 1.88
C PHE A 124 8.23 0.53 0.79
N LEU A 125 8.57 1.76 1.15
CA LEU A 125 9.09 2.74 0.18
C LEU A 125 10.39 2.27 -0.46
N GLN A 126 11.25 1.55 0.27
CA GLN A 126 12.45 0.95 -0.31
C GLN A 126 12.11 -0.12 -1.34
N ILE A 127 11.08 -0.92 -1.07
CA ILE A 127 10.61 -1.93 -2.02
C ILE A 127 10.00 -1.25 -3.24
N ALA A 128 9.20 -0.21 -3.04
CA ALA A 128 8.60 0.55 -4.14
C ALA A 128 9.68 1.19 -5.02
N GLU A 129 10.71 1.77 -4.40
CA GLU A 129 11.84 2.36 -5.12
C GLU A 129 12.58 1.31 -5.95
N ALA A 130 12.80 0.12 -5.39
CA ALA A 130 13.45 -0.96 -6.11
C ALA A 130 12.71 -1.32 -7.40
N LYS A 131 11.38 -1.21 -7.40
CA LYS A 131 10.57 -1.43 -8.60
C LYS A 131 10.87 -0.43 -9.72
N LEU A 132 11.33 0.76 -9.37
CA LEU A 132 11.66 1.80 -10.34
C LEU A 132 13.09 1.66 -10.88
N VAL A 133 13.98 1.07 -10.10
CA VAL A 133 15.40 0.95 -10.44
C VAL A 133 15.68 -0.35 -11.18
N GLN A 134 15.04 -1.44 -10.77
CA GLN A 134 15.27 -2.75 -11.35
C GLN A 134 14.63 -2.86 -12.73
N ASN A 135 15.34 -3.56 -13.61
CA ASN A 135 14.82 -3.83 -14.94
C ASN A 135 13.60 -4.74 -14.83
N ASN A 136 12.55 -4.42 -15.58
CA ASN A 136 11.29 -5.13 -15.54
C ASN A 136 11.41 -6.64 -15.73
N PHE A 137 12.40 -7.10 -16.48
CA PHE A 137 12.50 -8.53 -16.76
C PHE A 137 12.86 -9.35 -15.51
N LEU A 138 13.48 -8.77 -14.50
CA LEU A 138 13.79 -9.45 -13.24
C LEU A 138 12.52 -9.89 -12.50
N TRP A 139 11.42 -9.22 -12.74
CA TRP A 139 10.15 -9.50 -12.10
C TRP A 139 9.29 -10.50 -12.89
N ARG A 140 9.76 -10.93 -14.04
CA ARG A 140 9.09 -11.93 -14.86
C ARG A 140 9.59 -13.34 -14.58
N LEU A 141 10.64 -13.41 -13.81
CA LEU A 141 11.20 -14.68 -13.40
C LEU A 141 10.52 -15.16 -12.09
#